data_d7581cf478bb1df5bd99b0fc6eaf4e72
#
_entry.id   d7581cf478bb1df5bd99b0fc6eaf4e72
#
_cell.length_a   1.000
_cell.length_b   1.000
_cell.length_c   1.000
_cell.angle_alpha   90.00
_cell.angle_beta   90.00
_cell.angle_gamma   90.00
#
_symmetry.space_group_name_H-M   'P 1'
#
loop_
_entity.id
_entity.type
_entity.pdbx_description
1 polymer ?
#
loop_
_entity_poly.entity_id
_entity_poly.type
_entity_poly.pdbx_seq_one_letter_code
_entity_poly.pdbx_strand_id
1 'polypeptide(L)'
;SGADPETAPLHSLGKGDWEKARKKAALQVRDTAAELLNIYALRQSRKGYAFKFSLADYEAFSEAFAFEETEDQLAAINAVYRDMISDKPMDRLVCGDVGFGKTEVALRAAFMAVMGGKQVAVLCPTTLLAEQHAQTFRDRFANWPVRIAELSRFRSSKEVNASIEGIKNGTIDIVVGTHKLLSDKVQFKDLGLVVI
;
A
#
# COMPACT_ATOMS: atom_id res chain seq x y z
N SER A 1 -12.79 3.85 20.87
CA SER A 1 -14.09 3.24 21.08
C SER A 1 -13.90 1.76 21.34
N GLY A 2 -14.12 1.29 22.54
CA GLY A 2 -13.93 -0.11 22.95
C GLY A 2 -13.79 -0.27 24.46
N ALA A 3 -14.05 0.78 25.24
CA ALA A 3 -14.14 0.66 26.68
C ALA A 3 -15.56 0.21 27.08
N ASP A 4 -15.63 -0.77 27.97
CA ASP A 4 -16.87 -1.25 28.58
C ASP A 4 -17.62 -0.07 29.21
N PRO A 5 -18.92 0.11 28.95
CA PRO A 5 -19.70 1.21 29.53
C PRO A 5 -19.66 1.28 31.06
N GLU A 6 -19.43 0.15 31.75
CA GLU A 6 -19.34 0.10 33.21
C GLU A 6 -17.98 0.53 33.76
N THR A 7 -16.92 0.58 32.94
CA THR A 7 -15.57 0.97 33.34
C THR A 7 -15.12 2.32 32.78
N ALA A 8 -15.97 2.99 32.01
CA ALA A 8 -15.68 4.30 31.48
C ALA A 8 -15.63 5.34 32.61
N PRO A 9 -14.56 6.14 32.74
CA PRO A 9 -14.47 7.16 33.78
C PRO A 9 -15.55 8.23 33.59
N LEU A 10 -16.46 8.32 34.54
CA LEU A 10 -17.49 9.38 34.59
C LEU A 10 -16.84 10.71 34.98
N HIS A 11 -16.73 11.61 34.03
CA HIS A 11 -16.31 12.98 34.29
C HIS A 11 -17.51 13.79 34.79
N SER A 12 -17.50 14.20 36.06
CA SER A 12 -18.56 15.08 36.58
C SER A 12 -18.46 16.48 35.98
N LEU A 13 -19.57 16.95 35.42
CA LEU A 13 -19.72 18.34 34.94
C LEU A 13 -19.44 19.32 36.10
N GLY A 14 -18.44 20.18 35.94
CA GLY A 14 -18.13 21.24 36.89
C GLY A 14 -16.87 21.12 37.73
N LYS A 15 -16.15 19.98 37.66
CA LYS A 15 -14.79 19.87 38.22
C LYS A 15 -13.80 20.00 37.09
N GLY A 16 -12.72 20.78 37.25
CA GLY A 16 -11.69 21.08 36.23
C GLY A 16 -10.99 19.87 35.58
N ASP A 17 -11.42 18.66 35.89
CA ASP A 17 -10.92 17.42 35.31
C ASP A 17 -11.28 17.26 33.82
N TRP A 18 -12.46 17.74 33.41
CA TRP A 18 -12.85 17.79 32.00
C TRP A 18 -11.98 18.76 31.18
N GLU A 19 -11.69 19.92 31.71
CA GLU A 19 -10.82 20.90 31.06
C GLU A 19 -9.39 20.39 30.95
N LYS A 20 -8.90 19.70 32.01
CA LYS A 20 -7.58 19.05 32.00
C LYS A 20 -7.51 17.93 30.98
N ALA A 21 -8.54 17.07 30.90
CA ALA A 21 -8.63 16.00 29.93
C ALA A 21 -8.68 16.55 28.50
N ARG A 22 -9.47 17.62 28.25
CA ARG A 22 -9.54 18.29 26.95
C ARG A 22 -8.22 18.93 26.56
N LYS A 23 -7.54 19.62 27.48
CA LYS A 23 -6.22 20.19 27.24
C LYS A 23 -5.18 19.12 26.93
N LYS A 24 -5.19 18.02 27.66
CA LYS A 24 -4.30 16.87 27.40
C LYS A 24 -4.53 16.25 26.03
N ALA A 25 -5.79 16.03 25.67
CA ALA A 25 -6.16 15.49 24.36
C ALA A 25 -5.76 16.47 23.22
N ALA A 26 -5.99 17.77 23.40
CA ALA A 26 -5.57 18.78 22.42
C ALA A 26 -4.05 18.84 22.24
N LEU A 27 -3.28 18.68 23.32
CA LEU A 27 -1.82 18.59 23.26
C LEU A 27 -1.36 17.34 22.50
N GLN A 28 -1.95 16.18 22.78
CA GLN A 28 -1.64 14.95 22.07
C GLN A 28 -1.93 15.05 20.57
N VAL A 29 -3.07 15.61 20.19
CA VAL A 29 -3.43 15.85 18.79
C VAL A 29 -2.41 16.77 18.12
N ARG A 30 -2.01 17.85 18.80
CA ARG A 30 -1.01 18.80 18.29
C ARG A 30 0.36 18.12 18.10
N ASP A 31 0.78 17.33 19.06
CA ASP A 31 2.08 16.64 19.01
C ASP A 31 2.09 15.58 17.89
N THR A 32 1.01 14.83 17.74
CA THR A 32 0.83 13.88 16.63
C THR A 32 0.82 14.59 15.28
N ALA A 33 0.13 15.71 15.17
CA ALA A 33 0.10 16.51 13.94
C ALA A 33 1.49 17.06 13.58
N ALA A 34 2.24 17.55 14.58
CA ALA A 34 3.61 18.03 14.39
C ALA A 34 4.55 16.90 13.94
N GLU A 35 4.40 15.69 14.50
CA GLU A 35 5.17 14.52 14.10
C GLU A 35 4.86 14.11 12.66
N LEU A 36 3.58 14.04 12.28
CA LEU A 36 3.14 13.74 10.91
C LEU A 36 3.66 14.79 9.91
N LEU A 37 3.57 16.07 10.25
CA LEU A 37 4.10 17.16 9.41
C LEU A 37 5.63 17.03 9.23
N ASN A 38 6.33 16.64 10.29
CA ASN A 38 7.77 16.44 10.24
C ASN A 38 8.15 15.25 9.33
N ILE A 39 7.43 14.14 9.44
CA ILE A 39 7.58 12.98 8.55
C ILE A 39 7.29 13.37 7.09
N TYR A 40 6.22 14.13 6.87
CA TYR A 40 5.86 14.63 5.55
C TYR A 40 6.95 15.54 4.97
N ALA A 41 7.45 16.49 5.76
CA ALA A 41 8.52 17.41 5.35
C ALA A 41 9.82 16.65 5.02
N LEU A 42 10.19 15.66 5.85
CA LEU A 42 11.34 14.80 5.60
C LEU A 42 11.18 13.99 4.31
N ARG A 43 9.98 13.47 4.04
CA ARG A 43 9.68 12.75 2.80
C ARG A 43 9.78 13.67 1.58
N GLN A 44 9.22 14.88 1.67
CA GLN A 44 9.28 15.86 0.58
C GLN A 44 10.72 16.34 0.28
N SER A 45 11.58 16.36 1.28
CA SER A 45 12.99 16.75 1.12
C SER A 45 13.87 15.65 0.53
N ARG A 46 13.40 14.39 0.54
CA ARG A 46 14.13 13.25 -0.01
C ARG A 46 13.90 13.15 -1.51
N LYS A 47 14.91 12.66 -2.21
CA LYS A 47 14.78 12.29 -3.61
C LYS A 47 14.11 10.93 -3.71
N GLY A 48 13.01 10.84 -4.47
CA GLY A 48 12.35 9.59 -4.78
C GLY A 48 13.00 8.89 -5.96
N TYR A 49 12.50 7.70 -6.28
CA TYR A 49 12.90 6.93 -7.44
C TYR A 49 11.96 7.22 -8.61
N ALA A 50 12.51 7.75 -9.70
CA ALA A 50 11.78 7.91 -10.95
C ALA A 50 11.82 6.59 -11.72
N PHE A 51 10.68 5.92 -11.82
CA PHE A 51 10.58 4.63 -12.51
C PHE A 51 10.76 4.81 -14.02
N LYS A 52 11.59 3.95 -14.62
CA LYS A 52 11.82 3.90 -16.06
C LYS A 52 11.35 2.55 -16.57
N PHE A 53 10.45 2.58 -17.54
CA PHE A 53 9.86 1.39 -18.15
C PHE A 53 9.49 1.66 -19.61
N SER A 54 9.25 0.60 -20.36
CA SER A 54 8.79 0.71 -21.75
C SER A 54 7.34 1.21 -21.79
N LEU A 55 7.11 2.34 -22.46
CA LEU A 55 5.76 2.87 -22.66
C LEU A 55 4.89 1.91 -23.48
N ALA A 56 5.46 1.25 -24.47
CA ALA A 56 4.75 0.26 -25.28
C ALA A 56 4.28 -0.94 -24.45
N ASP A 57 5.11 -1.42 -23.51
CA ASP A 57 4.74 -2.48 -22.58
C ASP A 57 3.65 -2.02 -21.60
N TYR A 58 3.74 -0.81 -21.09
CA TYR A 58 2.71 -0.23 -20.23
C TYR A 58 1.36 -0.09 -20.95
N GLU A 59 1.37 0.36 -22.18
CA GLU A 59 0.15 0.44 -23.01
C GLU A 59 -0.43 -0.94 -23.28
N ALA A 60 0.39 -1.94 -23.61
CA ALA A 60 -0.06 -3.32 -23.79
C ALA A 60 -0.68 -3.91 -22.52
N PHE A 61 -0.08 -3.65 -21.36
CA PHE A 61 -0.64 -4.05 -20.07
C PHE A 61 -1.98 -3.36 -19.78
N SER A 62 -2.08 -2.07 -20.09
CA SER A 62 -3.30 -1.28 -19.89
C SER A 62 -4.44 -1.71 -20.81
N GLU A 63 -4.16 -2.04 -22.06
CA GLU A 63 -5.13 -2.52 -23.04
C GLU A 63 -5.73 -3.89 -22.70
N ALA A 64 -5.02 -4.70 -21.90
CA ALA A 64 -5.53 -5.96 -21.39
C ALA A 64 -6.59 -5.82 -20.29
N PHE A 65 -6.88 -4.61 -19.83
CA PHE A 65 -7.99 -4.33 -18.93
C PHE A 65 -9.32 -4.54 -19.68
N ALA A 66 -10.17 -5.44 -19.15
CA ALA A 66 -11.37 -5.92 -19.84
C ALA A 66 -12.54 -4.91 -19.91
N PHE A 67 -12.40 -3.76 -19.26
CA PHE A 67 -13.43 -2.74 -19.13
C PHE A 67 -12.90 -1.40 -19.65
N GLU A 68 -13.82 -0.51 -19.99
CA GLU A 68 -13.48 0.89 -20.24
C GLU A 68 -13.25 1.61 -18.91
N GLU A 69 -12.19 2.41 -18.83
CA GLU A 69 -11.92 3.23 -17.66
C GLU A 69 -12.97 4.34 -17.54
N THR A 70 -13.49 4.53 -16.33
CA THR A 70 -14.27 5.72 -16.01
C THR A 70 -13.38 6.97 -15.98
N GLU A 71 -13.97 8.15 -16.07
CA GLU A 71 -13.22 9.42 -15.97
C GLU A 71 -12.42 9.50 -14.67
N ASP A 72 -13.01 9.09 -13.55
CA ASP A 72 -12.36 9.10 -12.23
C ASP A 72 -11.22 8.09 -12.14
N GLN A 73 -11.38 6.89 -12.70
CA GLN A 73 -10.30 5.90 -12.80
C GLN A 73 -9.16 6.44 -13.64
N LEU A 74 -9.45 7.03 -14.78
CA LEU A 74 -8.44 7.57 -15.68
C LEU A 74 -7.68 8.72 -15.03
N ALA A 75 -8.38 9.60 -14.30
CA ALA A 75 -7.76 10.69 -13.54
C ALA A 75 -6.82 10.15 -12.45
N ALA A 76 -7.22 9.11 -11.71
CA ALA A 76 -6.40 8.45 -10.69
C ALA A 76 -5.18 7.76 -11.31
N ILE A 77 -5.37 7.03 -12.40
CA ILE A 77 -4.29 6.36 -13.14
C ILE A 77 -3.25 7.38 -13.63
N ASN A 78 -3.70 8.48 -14.22
CA ASN A 78 -2.81 9.53 -14.73
C ASN A 78 -2.06 10.24 -13.60
N ALA A 79 -2.71 10.47 -12.45
CA ALA A 79 -2.07 11.05 -11.28
C ALA A 79 -0.96 10.15 -10.71
N VAL A 80 -1.23 8.86 -10.58
CA VAL A 80 -0.26 7.85 -10.15
C VAL A 80 0.87 7.73 -11.16
N TYR A 81 0.57 7.69 -12.44
CA TYR A 81 1.59 7.65 -13.51
C TYR A 81 2.56 8.82 -13.39
N ARG A 82 2.07 10.04 -13.25
CA ARG A 82 2.91 11.23 -13.08
C ARG A 82 3.78 11.17 -11.83
N ASP A 83 3.24 10.68 -10.72
CA ASP A 83 4.00 10.49 -9.49
C ASP A 83 5.12 9.46 -9.68
N MET A 84 4.83 8.33 -10.34
CA MET A 84 5.77 7.24 -10.54
C MET A 84 6.97 7.61 -11.42
N ILE A 85 6.77 8.45 -12.42
CA ILE A 85 7.86 8.93 -13.29
C ILE A 85 8.61 10.13 -12.73
N SER A 86 8.11 10.76 -11.67
CA SER A 86 8.78 11.87 -10.99
C SER A 86 9.86 11.38 -10.03
N ASP A 87 10.80 12.23 -9.69
CA ASP A 87 11.86 11.96 -8.72
C ASP A 87 11.47 12.28 -7.26
N LYS A 88 10.19 12.57 -7.04
CA LYS A 88 9.62 12.80 -5.70
C LYS A 88 9.02 11.53 -5.15
N PRO A 89 9.16 11.26 -3.83
CA PRO A 89 8.48 10.15 -3.20
C PRO A 89 6.97 10.32 -3.34
N MET A 90 6.29 9.26 -3.80
CA MET A 90 4.83 9.25 -3.90
C MET A 90 4.21 8.95 -2.54
N ASP A 91 3.19 9.72 -2.19
CA ASP A 91 2.28 9.44 -1.08
C ASP A 91 0.88 9.87 -1.52
N ARG A 92 0.15 8.94 -2.13
CA ARG A 92 -1.12 9.22 -2.78
C ARG A 92 -2.24 8.34 -2.25
N LEU A 93 -3.28 9.00 -1.78
CA LEU A 93 -4.55 8.37 -1.45
C LEU A 93 -5.44 8.35 -2.71
N VAL A 94 -5.86 7.16 -3.10
CA VAL A 94 -6.84 6.97 -4.18
C VAL A 94 -8.19 6.69 -3.56
N CYS A 95 -9.11 7.64 -3.69
CA CYS A 95 -10.48 7.54 -3.19
C CYS A 95 -11.44 7.17 -4.31
N GLY A 96 -12.46 6.41 -3.98
CA GLY A 96 -13.54 6.04 -4.91
C GLY A 96 -14.57 5.18 -4.20
N ASP A 97 -15.78 5.15 -4.76
CA ASP A 97 -16.87 4.34 -4.27
C ASP A 97 -16.58 2.84 -4.44
N VAL A 98 -17.40 2.00 -3.80
CA VAL A 98 -17.39 0.54 -4.04
C VAL A 98 -17.62 0.29 -5.51
N GLY A 99 -16.75 -0.50 -6.14
CA GLY A 99 -16.81 -0.74 -7.59
C GLY A 99 -16.09 0.29 -8.46
N PHE A 100 -15.40 1.28 -7.87
CA PHE A 100 -14.59 2.26 -8.60
C PHE A 100 -13.44 1.63 -9.41
N GLY A 101 -13.05 0.38 -9.10
CA GLY A 101 -11.92 -0.28 -9.78
C GLY A 101 -10.56 0.23 -9.33
N LYS A 102 -10.42 0.57 -8.05
CA LYS A 102 -9.14 0.98 -7.45
C LYS A 102 -8.03 -0.06 -7.62
N THR A 103 -8.40 -1.33 -7.74
CA THR A 103 -7.45 -2.43 -8.00
C THR A 103 -6.72 -2.25 -9.32
N GLU A 104 -7.38 -1.77 -10.38
CA GLU A 104 -6.70 -1.51 -11.65
C GLU A 104 -5.66 -0.39 -11.54
N VAL A 105 -5.93 0.64 -10.75
CA VAL A 105 -4.94 1.70 -10.46
C VAL A 105 -3.70 1.11 -9.78
N ALA A 106 -3.91 0.24 -8.79
CA ALA A 106 -2.83 -0.46 -8.09
C ALA A 106 -2.04 -1.41 -9.01
N LEU A 107 -2.74 -2.13 -9.90
CA LEU A 107 -2.12 -3.04 -10.88
C LEU A 107 -1.20 -2.29 -11.84
N ARG A 108 -1.65 -1.16 -12.35
CA ARG A 108 -0.83 -0.31 -13.26
C ARG A 108 0.38 0.29 -12.56
N ALA A 109 0.23 0.74 -11.31
CA ALA A 109 1.35 1.20 -10.50
C ALA A 109 2.37 0.08 -10.23
N ALA A 110 1.90 -1.12 -9.89
CA ALA A 110 2.74 -2.29 -9.69
C ALA A 110 3.48 -2.67 -10.96
N PHE A 111 2.82 -2.62 -12.12
CA PHE A 111 3.47 -2.87 -13.42
C PHE A 111 4.63 -1.91 -13.67
N MET A 112 4.41 -0.62 -13.49
CA MET A 112 5.46 0.39 -13.65
C MET A 112 6.65 0.15 -12.71
N ALA A 113 6.38 -0.21 -11.45
CA ALA A 113 7.42 -0.47 -10.46
C ALA A 113 8.25 -1.71 -10.83
N VAL A 114 7.61 -2.82 -11.18
CA VAL A 114 8.28 -4.08 -11.52
C VAL A 114 9.08 -3.94 -12.83
N MET A 115 8.51 -3.32 -13.84
CA MET A 115 9.21 -3.06 -15.11
C MET A 115 10.37 -2.08 -14.92
N GLY A 116 10.29 -1.22 -13.91
CA GLY A 116 11.39 -0.35 -13.47
C GLY A 116 12.44 -1.04 -12.61
N GLY A 117 12.35 -2.34 -12.40
CA GLY A 117 13.33 -3.14 -11.64
C GLY A 117 13.16 -3.12 -10.13
N LYS A 118 12.01 -2.70 -9.62
CA LYS A 118 11.71 -2.63 -8.18
C LYS A 118 10.70 -3.71 -7.76
N GLN A 119 10.71 -4.03 -6.48
CA GLN A 119 9.72 -4.92 -5.87
C GLN A 119 8.51 -4.14 -5.36
N VAL A 120 7.38 -4.83 -5.27
CA VAL A 120 6.10 -4.28 -4.83
C VAL A 120 5.56 -5.10 -3.65
N ALA A 121 5.09 -4.39 -2.63
CA ALA A 121 4.36 -4.98 -1.52
C ALA A 121 2.91 -4.50 -1.54
N VAL A 122 1.97 -5.43 -1.50
CA VAL A 122 0.52 -5.16 -1.41
C VAL A 122 0.03 -5.65 -0.06
N LEU A 123 -0.35 -4.73 0.80
CA LEU A 123 -0.80 -5.01 2.17
C LEU A 123 -2.32 -5.06 2.22
N CYS A 124 -2.87 -6.17 2.68
CA CYS A 124 -4.31 -6.41 2.80
C CYS A 124 -4.71 -6.57 4.26
N PRO A 125 -5.90 -6.08 4.66
CA PRO A 125 -6.35 -6.18 6.06
C PRO A 125 -6.72 -7.61 6.49
N THR A 126 -7.12 -8.47 5.55
CA THR A 126 -7.55 -9.84 5.83
C THR A 126 -6.89 -10.85 4.91
N THR A 127 -6.81 -12.09 5.37
CA THR A 127 -6.29 -13.22 4.57
C THR A 127 -7.11 -13.47 3.32
N LEU A 128 -8.44 -13.35 3.42
CA LEU A 128 -9.33 -13.54 2.27
C LEU A 128 -9.07 -12.50 1.18
N LEU A 129 -8.93 -11.23 1.54
CA LEU A 129 -8.60 -10.17 0.60
C LEU A 129 -7.21 -10.36 0.00
N ALA A 130 -6.24 -10.80 0.78
CA ALA A 130 -4.90 -11.10 0.28
C ALA A 130 -4.94 -12.20 -0.77
N GLU A 131 -5.71 -13.27 -0.55
CA GLU A 131 -5.89 -14.35 -1.51
C GLU A 131 -6.56 -13.88 -2.80
N GLN A 132 -7.65 -13.10 -2.69
CA GLN A 132 -8.36 -12.53 -3.83
C GLN A 132 -7.47 -11.60 -4.65
N HIS A 133 -6.75 -10.70 -4.01
CA HIS A 133 -5.83 -9.79 -4.68
C HIS A 133 -4.63 -10.52 -5.30
N ALA A 134 -4.08 -11.51 -4.62
CA ALA A 134 -3.01 -12.33 -5.19
C ALA A 134 -3.46 -13.02 -6.48
N GLN A 135 -4.67 -13.57 -6.51
CA GLN A 135 -5.22 -14.18 -7.72
C GLN A 135 -5.44 -13.16 -8.83
N THR A 136 -5.98 -12.00 -8.52
CA THR A 136 -6.18 -10.90 -9.49
C THR A 136 -4.84 -10.45 -10.09
N PHE A 137 -3.81 -10.30 -9.26
CA PHE A 137 -2.46 -9.96 -9.72
C PHE A 137 -1.87 -11.05 -10.62
N ARG A 138 -1.99 -12.32 -10.23
CA ARG A 138 -1.52 -13.44 -11.07
C ARG A 138 -2.20 -13.46 -12.43
N ASP A 139 -3.51 -13.24 -12.48
CA ASP A 139 -4.27 -13.23 -13.73
C ASP A 139 -3.83 -12.09 -14.64
N ARG A 140 -3.68 -10.89 -14.10
CA ARG A 140 -3.26 -9.71 -14.88
C ARG A 140 -1.82 -9.77 -15.33
N PHE A 141 -0.94 -10.41 -14.57
CA PHE A 141 0.48 -10.54 -14.90
C PHE A 141 0.82 -11.88 -15.59
N ALA A 142 -0.18 -12.68 -15.96
CA ALA A 142 0.05 -14.04 -16.49
C ALA A 142 0.95 -14.09 -17.73
N ASN A 143 0.91 -13.07 -18.59
CA ASN A 143 1.70 -12.96 -19.82
C ASN A 143 3.01 -12.18 -19.63
N TRP A 144 3.36 -11.84 -18.42
CA TRP A 144 4.55 -11.04 -18.09
C TRP A 144 5.53 -11.83 -17.23
N PRO A 145 6.84 -11.60 -17.33
CA PRO A 145 7.84 -12.30 -16.54
C PRO A 145 7.91 -11.78 -15.11
N VAL A 146 6.79 -11.82 -14.40
CA VAL A 146 6.61 -11.30 -13.06
C VAL A 146 6.24 -12.42 -12.11
N ARG A 147 6.98 -12.56 -11.02
CA ARG A 147 6.73 -13.57 -9.99
C ARG A 147 6.00 -12.95 -8.80
N ILE A 148 4.85 -13.53 -8.48
CA ILE A 148 3.95 -13.08 -7.43
C ILE A 148 3.90 -14.12 -6.33
N ALA A 149 4.08 -13.69 -5.09
CA ALA A 149 3.94 -14.52 -3.90
C ALA A 149 2.83 -13.98 -3.01
N GLU A 150 2.25 -14.86 -2.21
CA GLU A 150 1.27 -14.53 -1.19
C GLU A 150 1.81 -14.95 0.18
N LEU A 151 1.81 -14.02 1.12
CA LEU A 151 2.13 -14.26 2.52
C LEU A 151 0.88 -14.14 3.37
N SER A 152 0.24 -15.27 3.64
CA SER A 152 -0.94 -15.37 4.47
C SER A 152 -0.89 -16.63 5.34
N ARG A 153 -1.80 -16.71 6.32
CA ARG A 153 -1.89 -17.88 7.22
C ARG A 153 -2.30 -19.18 6.53
N PHE A 154 -2.85 -19.12 5.31
CA PHE A 154 -3.25 -20.32 4.55
C PHE A 154 -2.10 -20.99 3.82
N ARG A 155 -0.91 -20.41 3.83
CA ARG A 155 0.28 -20.99 3.22
C ARG A 155 1.04 -21.85 4.22
N SER A 156 1.59 -22.95 3.74
CA SER A 156 2.46 -23.81 4.54
C SER A 156 3.73 -23.07 4.96
N SER A 157 4.36 -23.51 6.04
CA SER A 157 5.64 -22.93 6.50
C SER A 157 6.73 -23.03 5.43
N LYS A 158 6.72 -24.09 4.63
CA LYS A 158 7.67 -24.26 3.53
C LYS A 158 7.47 -23.21 2.44
N GLU A 159 6.22 -22.96 2.04
CA GLU A 159 5.88 -21.94 1.04
C GLU A 159 6.21 -20.54 1.56
N VAL A 160 5.89 -20.25 2.82
CA VAL A 160 6.21 -18.97 3.46
C VAL A 160 7.72 -18.74 3.48
N ASN A 161 8.52 -19.71 3.90
CA ASN A 161 9.97 -19.60 3.93
C ASN A 161 10.58 -19.43 2.54
N ALA A 162 10.08 -20.16 1.55
CA ALA A 162 10.50 -20.02 0.16
C ALA A 162 10.18 -18.61 -0.39
N SER A 163 9.02 -18.08 -0.06
CA SER A 163 8.62 -16.70 -0.45
C SER A 163 9.48 -15.64 0.24
N ILE A 164 9.78 -15.79 1.52
CA ILE A 164 10.66 -14.89 2.27
C ILE A 164 12.06 -14.87 1.64
N GLU A 165 12.60 -16.01 1.30
CA GLU A 165 13.90 -16.11 0.63
C GLU A 165 13.86 -15.47 -0.78
N GLY A 166 12.79 -15.70 -1.55
CA GLY A 166 12.60 -15.08 -2.86
C GLY A 166 12.44 -13.56 -2.81
N ILE A 167 11.83 -13.03 -1.77
CA ILE A 167 11.74 -11.57 -1.53
C ILE A 167 13.14 -11.00 -1.24
N LYS A 168 13.91 -11.68 -0.42
CA LYS A 168 15.26 -11.25 -0.02
C LYS A 168 16.25 -11.28 -1.19
N ASN A 169 16.21 -12.28 -2.03
CA ASN A 169 17.12 -12.42 -3.17
C ASN A 169 16.64 -11.72 -4.44
N GLY A 170 15.41 -11.16 -4.43
CA GLY A 170 14.83 -10.41 -5.54
C GLY A 170 14.20 -11.26 -6.64
N THR A 171 14.03 -12.58 -6.43
CA THR A 171 13.32 -13.45 -7.39
C THR A 171 11.80 -13.29 -7.34
N ILE A 172 11.25 -12.79 -6.24
CA ILE A 172 9.84 -12.40 -6.12
C ILE A 172 9.73 -10.91 -6.40
N ASP A 173 8.89 -10.55 -7.35
CA ASP A 173 8.68 -9.17 -7.79
C ASP A 173 7.55 -8.48 -7.02
N ILE A 174 6.45 -9.20 -6.81
CA ILE A 174 5.26 -8.69 -6.10
C ILE A 174 4.92 -9.67 -4.98
N VAL A 175 4.73 -9.15 -3.79
CA VAL A 175 4.20 -9.91 -2.66
C VAL A 175 2.89 -9.30 -2.17
N VAL A 176 1.87 -10.14 -2.05
CA VAL A 176 0.56 -9.78 -1.50
C VAL A 176 0.41 -10.47 -0.16
N GLY A 177 0.05 -9.75 0.86
CA GLY A 177 -0.10 -10.36 2.18
C GLY A 177 -0.78 -9.47 3.19
N THR A 178 -0.91 -10.02 4.38
CA THR A 178 -1.44 -9.34 5.56
C THR A 178 -0.32 -8.67 6.35
N HIS A 179 -0.58 -8.32 7.59
CA HIS A 179 0.43 -7.78 8.53
C HIS A 179 1.70 -8.65 8.65
N LYS A 180 1.69 -9.89 8.17
CA LYS A 180 2.90 -10.74 8.09
C LYS A 180 3.99 -10.12 7.23
N LEU A 181 3.64 -9.26 6.26
CA LEU A 181 4.61 -8.50 5.47
C LEU A 181 5.45 -7.52 6.29
N LEU A 182 4.96 -7.11 7.46
CA LEU A 182 5.61 -6.19 8.38
C LEU A 182 6.56 -6.89 9.37
N SER A 183 6.66 -8.24 9.30
CA SER A 183 7.58 -9.01 10.12
C SER A 183 9.03 -8.71 9.77
N ASP A 184 9.90 -8.69 10.77
CA ASP A 184 11.36 -8.53 10.60
C ASP A 184 12.00 -9.62 9.74
N LYS A 185 11.32 -10.76 9.58
CA LYS A 185 11.75 -11.85 8.70
C LYS A 185 11.62 -11.52 7.21
N VAL A 186 10.75 -10.58 6.87
CA VAL A 186 10.51 -10.14 5.48
C VAL A 186 11.45 -8.97 5.18
N GLN A 187 12.45 -9.24 4.37
CA GLN A 187 13.44 -8.25 3.94
C GLN A 187 13.45 -8.16 2.41
N PHE A 188 13.16 -6.99 1.88
CA PHE A 188 13.17 -6.75 0.44
C PHE A 188 14.58 -6.42 -0.04
N LYS A 189 14.92 -6.94 -1.22
CA LYS A 189 16.16 -6.57 -1.90
C LYS A 189 16.08 -5.13 -2.43
N ASP A 190 14.96 -4.77 -3.04
CA ASP A 190 14.79 -3.46 -3.68
C ASP A 190 13.30 -3.08 -3.79
N LEU A 191 12.72 -2.74 -2.64
CA LEU A 191 11.32 -2.33 -2.55
C LEU A 191 11.13 -0.92 -3.13
N GLY A 192 10.23 -0.78 -4.10
CA GLY A 192 9.93 0.51 -4.74
C GLY A 192 8.51 1.02 -4.57
N LEU A 193 7.55 0.14 -4.28
CA LEU A 193 6.15 0.51 -4.14
C LEU A 193 5.48 -0.28 -3.02
N VAL A 194 4.71 0.40 -2.21
CA VAL A 194 3.80 -0.20 -1.22
C VAL A 194 2.38 0.24 -1.53
N VAL A 195 1.48 -0.73 -1.64
CA VAL A 195 0.03 -0.53 -1.79
C VAL A 195 -0.66 -1.00 -0.51
N ILE A 196 -1.56 -0.20 0.01
CA ILE A 196 -2.32 -0.49 1.24
C ILE A 196 -3.83 -0.41 0.96
#